data_748f9c3af6158ac4cd736c5285822f2a
#
_entry.id   748f9c3af6158ac4cd736c5285822f2a
#
_cell.length_a   1.000
_cell.length_b   1.000
_cell.length_c   1.000
_cell.angle_alpha   90.00
_cell.angle_beta   90.00
_cell.angle_gamma   90.00
#
_symmetry.space_group_name_H-M   'P 1'
#
loop_
_entity.id
_entity.type
_entity.pdbx_description
1 polymer ?
#
loop_
_entity_poly.entity_id
_entity_poly.type
_entity_poly.pdbx_seq_one_letter_code
_entity_poly.pdbx_strand_id
1 'polypeptide(L)'
;MKLSTTKLGVALAAGLSLAGVAMADTKVGMITTLSGGGAGLGIDVRDGFMLAIKQSGRDDIEVVIEDDQRKPDIAVQLADKMVQSEKVDVMTGIIWSNLAMAVVPSVTAQGKFYLSPNAGPSALAGKGCQPNYFNVAWQNDNLHEAAGAYANSAGYGKTFILAPNYPAGQDALTGYKRFFKGELAGEIYTKLGQTDYAAEIAQIRASGADSVFFFLPGGMGIAFLKQYADSGVDLPVVGPAFSFDQGILQAVGDAALGVVNTSQWNKDLDNAANVAFVETFQAEFGRLPSLYASQGFDTANLLISALEKADVSDADAFRAALKAADFESTRGDFKFGNNHHPIQTIYAREVVKEGDVYTNKLIGPALENHADAYAADCKM
;
A
#
# COMPACT_ATOMS: atom_id res chain seq x y z
N MET A 1 -65.31 58.95 31.51
CA MET A 1 -64.10 58.21 31.93
C MET A 1 -64.18 56.80 31.35
N LYS A 2 -63.46 56.49 30.25
CA LYS A 2 -63.42 55.15 29.61
C LYS A 2 -61.98 54.63 29.72
N LEU A 3 -61.79 53.56 30.47
CA LEU A 3 -60.53 52.86 30.54
C LEU A 3 -60.39 51.97 29.29
N SER A 4 -59.25 52.12 28.62
CA SER A 4 -58.82 51.28 27.51
C SER A 4 -57.88 50.16 28.03
N THR A 5 -58.25 48.93 27.84
CA THR A 5 -57.44 47.76 28.19
C THR A 5 -56.63 47.33 26.96
N THR A 6 -55.34 47.56 27.04
CA THR A 6 -54.38 47.08 26.03
C THR A 6 -54.04 45.62 26.30
N LYS A 7 -54.29 44.71 25.34
CA LYS A 7 -53.90 43.32 25.40
C LYS A 7 -52.50 43.20 24.88
N LEU A 8 -51.56 42.73 25.72
CA LEU A 8 -50.19 42.38 25.37
C LEU A 8 -50.18 40.95 24.83
N GLY A 9 -49.88 40.77 23.53
CA GLY A 9 -49.70 39.48 22.91
C GLY A 9 -48.25 39.04 23.09
N VAL A 10 -48.04 37.91 23.80
CA VAL A 10 -46.76 37.25 23.91
C VAL A 10 -46.64 36.31 22.71
N ALA A 11 -45.73 36.63 21.78
CA ALA A 11 -45.34 35.73 20.70
C ALA A 11 -44.25 34.75 21.21
N LEU A 12 -44.61 33.46 21.33
CA LEU A 12 -43.69 32.38 21.66
C LEU A 12 -42.96 32.00 20.37
N ALA A 13 -41.69 32.43 20.22
CA ALA A 13 -40.82 31.98 19.16
C ALA A 13 -40.26 30.59 19.54
N ALA A 14 -40.79 29.53 18.94
CA ALA A 14 -40.24 28.21 19.04
C ALA A 14 -38.95 28.13 18.18
N GLY A 15 -37.80 28.27 18.83
CA GLY A 15 -36.49 27.98 18.20
C GLY A 15 -36.37 26.48 17.96
N LEU A 16 -36.46 26.01 16.71
CA LEU A 16 -35.98 24.70 16.33
C LEU A 16 -34.42 24.69 16.42
N SER A 17 -33.93 24.15 17.51
CA SER A 17 -32.52 23.76 17.59
C SER A 17 -32.36 22.56 16.66
N LEU A 18 -31.74 22.73 15.48
CA LEU A 18 -31.14 21.65 14.73
C LEU A 18 -29.98 21.11 15.60
N ALA A 19 -30.28 20.11 16.40
CA ALA A 19 -29.22 19.31 17.00
C ALA A 19 -28.47 18.61 15.81
N GLY A 20 -27.37 19.19 15.40
CA GLY A 20 -26.40 18.48 14.57
C GLY A 20 -26.05 17.18 15.31
N VAL A 21 -26.23 16.05 14.67
CA VAL A 21 -25.72 14.77 15.18
C VAL A 21 -24.21 14.99 15.26
N ALA A 22 -23.68 15.18 16.48
CA ALA A 22 -22.23 15.14 16.69
C ALA A 22 -21.79 13.74 16.26
N MET A 23 -21.08 13.64 15.14
CA MET A 23 -20.40 12.42 14.76
C MET A 23 -19.41 12.13 15.88
N ALA A 24 -19.36 10.90 16.35
CA ALA A 24 -18.36 10.50 17.34
C ALA A 24 -16.96 10.64 16.73
N ASP A 25 -16.01 11.15 17.53
CA ASP A 25 -14.62 11.24 17.09
C ASP A 25 -14.10 9.83 16.76
N THR A 26 -13.58 9.64 15.54
CA THR A 26 -12.99 8.38 15.12
C THR A 26 -11.52 8.37 15.43
N LYS A 27 -11.04 7.38 16.20
CA LYS A 27 -9.63 7.25 16.54
C LYS A 27 -8.96 6.17 15.69
N VAL A 28 -7.93 6.57 14.96
CA VAL A 28 -7.15 5.70 14.06
C VAL A 28 -5.78 5.41 14.66
N GLY A 29 -5.42 4.13 14.79
CA GLY A 29 -4.09 3.71 15.18
C GLY A 29 -3.24 3.38 13.95
N MET A 30 -2.19 4.14 13.70
CA MET A 30 -1.23 3.87 12.63
C MET A 30 0.07 3.32 13.22
N ILE A 31 0.36 2.05 12.96
CA ILE A 31 1.65 1.44 13.27
C ILE A 31 2.41 1.27 11.95
N THR A 32 3.54 1.95 11.81
CA THR A 32 4.32 1.88 10.56
C THR A 32 5.81 1.98 10.84
N THR A 33 6.65 1.58 9.88
CA THR A 33 8.10 1.61 10.05
C THR A 33 8.63 3.02 9.79
N LEU A 34 9.04 3.73 10.83
CA LEU A 34 9.55 5.11 10.75
C LEU A 34 11.06 5.21 10.98
N SER A 35 11.72 4.09 11.30
CA SER A 35 13.16 4.03 11.53
C SER A 35 13.85 2.86 10.82
N GLY A 36 15.17 2.95 10.64
CA GLY A 36 15.99 1.91 10.00
C GLY A 36 15.84 1.83 8.48
N GLY A 37 16.25 0.72 7.88
CA GLY A 37 16.34 0.53 6.43
C GLY A 37 15.00 0.47 5.66
N GLY A 38 13.88 0.54 6.34
CA GLY A 38 12.54 0.62 5.76
C GLY A 38 11.80 1.92 6.06
N ALA A 39 12.44 2.87 6.73
CA ALA A 39 11.79 4.11 7.20
C ALA A 39 11.12 4.91 6.09
N GLY A 40 11.76 5.05 4.93
CA GLY A 40 11.21 5.80 3.81
C GLY A 40 9.83 5.29 3.35
N LEU A 41 9.60 3.97 3.43
CA LEU A 41 8.35 3.37 3.02
C LEU A 41 7.20 3.75 3.96
N GLY A 42 7.44 3.63 5.27
CA GLY A 42 6.45 3.98 6.29
C GLY A 42 6.19 5.48 6.40
N ILE A 43 7.24 6.31 6.22
CA ILE A 43 7.11 7.76 6.15
C ILE A 43 6.19 8.16 5.00
N ASP A 44 6.35 7.57 3.83
CA ASP A 44 5.53 7.87 2.66
C ASP A 44 4.07 7.44 2.86
N VAL A 45 3.83 6.25 3.43
CA VAL A 45 2.45 5.84 3.81
C VAL A 45 1.82 6.84 4.77
N ARG A 46 2.56 7.23 5.82
CA ARG A 46 2.10 8.22 6.79
C ARG A 46 1.78 9.56 6.12
N ASP A 47 2.70 10.06 5.32
CA ASP A 47 2.59 11.38 4.68
C ASP A 47 1.39 11.41 3.71
N GLY A 48 1.21 10.35 2.91
CA GLY A 48 0.04 10.23 2.04
C GLY A 48 -1.27 10.16 2.82
N PHE A 49 -1.34 9.34 3.87
CA PHE A 49 -2.51 9.22 4.73
C PHE A 49 -2.87 10.56 5.39
N MET A 50 -1.89 11.21 6.01
CA MET A 50 -2.09 12.48 6.71
C MET A 50 -2.44 13.62 5.74
N LEU A 51 -1.96 13.59 4.49
CA LEU A 51 -2.36 14.54 3.46
C LEU A 51 -3.85 14.44 3.16
N ALA A 52 -4.37 13.23 2.98
CA ALA A 52 -5.81 13.03 2.73
C ALA A 52 -6.67 13.48 3.91
N ILE A 53 -6.28 13.14 5.15
CA ILE A 53 -6.97 13.65 6.36
C ILE A 53 -6.97 15.18 6.38
N LYS A 54 -5.82 15.82 6.14
CA LYS A 54 -5.71 17.29 6.09
C LYS A 54 -6.62 17.90 5.01
N GLN A 55 -6.68 17.29 3.82
CA GLN A 55 -7.50 17.80 2.71
C GLN A 55 -9.00 17.63 2.93
N SER A 56 -9.40 16.58 3.65
CA SER A 56 -10.81 16.36 3.97
C SER A 56 -11.42 17.41 4.90
N GLY A 57 -10.57 18.12 5.64
CA GLY A 57 -11.03 19.09 6.66
C GLY A 57 -11.75 18.44 7.86
N ARG A 58 -11.64 17.10 8.02
CA ARG A 58 -12.23 16.31 9.10
C ARG A 58 -11.39 16.48 10.37
N ASP A 59 -11.89 17.25 11.32
CA ASP A 59 -11.28 17.45 12.64
C ASP A 59 -11.77 16.42 13.69
N ASP A 60 -12.72 15.59 13.31
CA ASP A 60 -13.27 14.47 14.06
C ASP A 60 -12.49 13.13 13.85
N ILE A 61 -11.37 13.14 13.12
CA ILE A 61 -10.50 11.99 12.94
C ILE A 61 -9.16 12.23 13.65
N GLU A 62 -8.95 11.52 14.78
CA GLU A 62 -7.67 11.53 15.50
C GLU A 62 -6.77 10.38 14.99
N VAL A 63 -5.51 10.67 14.64
CA VAL A 63 -4.55 9.65 14.20
C VAL A 63 -3.40 9.54 15.20
N VAL A 64 -3.27 8.38 15.86
CA VAL A 64 -2.13 8.04 16.74
C VAL A 64 -1.11 7.25 15.94
N ILE A 65 0.14 7.72 15.89
CA ILE A 65 1.18 7.15 15.03
C ILE A 65 2.32 6.61 15.89
N GLU A 66 2.74 5.35 15.62
CA GLU A 66 3.82 4.67 16.33
C GLU A 66 4.77 3.96 15.36
N ASP A 67 6.05 3.86 15.74
CA ASP A 67 7.12 3.22 14.98
C ASP A 67 7.29 1.75 15.38
N ASP A 68 7.02 0.83 14.46
CA ASP A 68 7.23 -0.61 14.67
C ASP A 68 8.71 -1.04 14.60
N GLN A 69 9.61 -0.16 14.18
CA GLN A 69 11.04 -0.43 14.01
C GLN A 69 11.33 -1.69 13.16
N ARG A 70 10.37 -2.13 12.36
CA ARG A 70 10.37 -3.40 11.61
C ARG A 70 10.50 -4.64 12.50
N LYS A 71 10.01 -4.60 13.75
CA LYS A 71 10.07 -5.69 14.71
C LYS A 71 8.66 -6.22 15.02
N PRO A 72 8.36 -7.51 14.78
CA PRO A 72 7.04 -8.07 15.03
C PRO A 72 6.59 -7.98 16.48
N ASP A 73 7.50 -8.18 17.44
CA ASP A 73 7.22 -8.07 18.86
C ASP A 73 6.84 -6.65 19.29
N ILE A 74 7.50 -5.64 18.74
CA ILE A 74 7.12 -4.22 18.95
C ILE A 74 5.76 -3.94 18.30
N ALA A 75 5.54 -4.36 17.06
CA ALA A 75 4.27 -4.13 16.39
C ALA A 75 3.08 -4.73 17.15
N VAL A 76 3.24 -5.95 17.73
CA VAL A 76 2.20 -6.58 18.55
C VAL A 76 1.96 -5.79 19.85
N GLN A 77 3.00 -5.38 20.57
CA GLN A 77 2.87 -4.56 21.78
C GLN A 77 2.18 -3.21 21.50
N LEU A 78 2.53 -2.57 20.39
CA LEU A 78 1.89 -1.32 19.97
C LEU A 78 0.43 -1.53 19.60
N ALA A 79 0.09 -2.61 18.90
CA ALA A 79 -1.29 -2.94 18.54
C ALA A 79 -2.14 -3.18 19.80
N ASP A 80 -1.63 -3.93 20.77
CA ASP A 80 -2.30 -4.15 22.06
C ASP A 80 -2.49 -2.83 22.82
N LYS A 81 -1.47 -1.97 22.87
CA LYS A 81 -1.59 -0.62 23.45
C LYS A 81 -2.69 0.19 22.77
N MET A 82 -2.69 0.25 21.43
CA MET A 82 -3.69 1.02 20.66
C MET A 82 -5.11 0.54 20.89
N VAL A 83 -5.34 -0.78 20.88
CA VAL A 83 -6.67 -1.34 21.09
C VAL A 83 -7.10 -1.25 22.56
N GLN A 84 -6.22 -1.59 23.51
CA GLN A 84 -6.58 -1.72 24.93
C GLN A 84 -6.54 -0.38 25.69
N SER A 85 -5.55 0.47 25.39
CA SER A 85 -5.31 1.71 26.13
C SER A 85 -5.82 2.93 25.40
N GLU A 86 -5.44 3.07 24.11
CA GLU A 86 -5.83 4.22 23.28
C GLU A 86 -7.28 4.10 22.76
N LYS A 87 -7.86 2.89 22.80
CA LYS A 87 -9.24 2.61 22.34
C LYS A 87 -9.49 3.00 20.88
N VAL A 88 -8.51 2.78 20.00
CA VAL A 88 -8.67 3.06 18.58
C VAL A 88 -9.83 2.25 17.96
N ASP A 89 -10.46 2.82 16.95
CA ASP A 89 -11.58 2.21 16.22
C ASP A 89 -11.12 1.46 14.99
N VAL A 90 -10.14 2.04 14.28
CA VAL A 90 -9.55 1.52 13.06
C VAL A 90 -8.03 1.48 13.20
N MET A 91 -7.41 0.43 12.68
CA MET A 91 -5.94 0.33 12.60
C MET A 91 -5.44 0.30 11.16
N THR A 92 -4.23 0.79 10.96
CA THR A 92 -3.59 0.88 9.64
C THR A 92 -2.05 0.94 9.77
N GLY A 93 -1.35 1.00 8.64
CA GLY A 93 0.05 1.49 8.55
C GLY A 93 1.10 0.42 8.28
N ILE A 94 0.92 -0.84 8.67
CA ILE A 94 1.98 -1.86 8.58
C ILE A 94 2.46 -2.08 7.15
N ILE A 95 3.80 -2.00 7.00
CA ILE A 95 4.51 -2.20 5.72
C ILE A 95 4.84 -3.68 5.48
N TRP A 96 5.29 -4.41 6.50
CA TRP A 96 5.92 -5.74 6.36
C TRP A 96 4.92 -6.87 6.61
N SER A 97 4.86 -7.84 5.70
CA SER A 97 3.88 -8.92 5.77
C SER A 97 4.02 -9.82 7.01
N ASN A 98 5.23 -10.01 7.54
CA ASN A 98 5.42 -10.75 8.78
C ASN A 98 4.85 -10.00 10.00
N LEU A 99 4.87 -8.66 10.01
CA LEU A 99 4.23 -7.85 11.02
C LEU A 99 2.70 -7.89 10.86
N ALA A 100 2.20 -7.77 9.63
CA ALA A 100 0.77 -7.86 9.34
C ALA A 100 0.19 -9.23 9.79
N MET A 101 0.90 -10.32 9.52
CA MET A 101 0.52 -11.66 9.98
C MET A 101 0.47 -11.79 11.50
N ALA A 102 1.30 -11.04 12.23
CA ALA A 102 1.31 -11.05 13.69
C ALA A 102 0.20 -10.17 14.29
N VAL A 103 -0.15 -9.05 13.65
CA VAL A 103 -1.04 -8.02 14.20
C VAL A 103 -2.48 -8.17 13.74
N VAL A 104 -2.73 -8.35 12.43
CA VAL A 104 -4.08 -8.29 11.85
C VAL A 104 -5.05 -9.28 12.49
N PRO A 105 -4.71 -10.56 12.68
CA PRO A 105 -5.65 -11.51 13.29
C PRO A 105 -6.07 -11.14 14.72
N SER A 106 -5.14 -10.61 15.54
CA SER A 106 -5.43 -10.17 16.91
C SER A 106 -6.34 -8.95 16.95
N VAL A 107 -6.08 -7.97 16.06
CA VAL A 107 -6.86 -6.72 15.98
C VAL A 107 -8.29 -7.01 15.51
N THR A 108 -8.45 -7.78 14.46
CA THR A 108 -9.77 -8.11 13.90
C THR A 108 -10.59 -9.02 14.81
N ALA A 109 -9.94 -9.94 15.55
CA ALA A 109 -10.60 -10.77 16.55
C ALA A 109 -11.18 -9.96 17.74
N GLN A 110 -10.66 -8.74 17.98
CA GLN A 110 -11.18 -7.79 18.97
C GLN A 110 -12.30 -6.89 18.37
N GLY A 111 -12.79 -7.20 17.18
CA GLY A 111 -13.86 -6.47 16.51
C GLY A 111 -13.41 -5.17 15.82
N LYS A 112 -12.11 -4.85 15.86
CA LYS A 112 -11.58 -3.64 15.22
C LYS A 112 -11.38 -3.84 13.72
N PHE A 113 -11.45 -2.76 12.96
CA PHE A 113 -11.14 -2.76 11.54
C PHE A 113 -9.63 -2.58 11.31
N TYR A 114 -9.11 -3.25 10.29
CA TYR A 114 -7.74 -3.05 9.82
C TYR A 114 -7.74 -2.71 8.34
N LEU A 115 -7.31 -1.50 8.00
CA LEU A 115 -7.12 -1.04 6.61
C LEU A 115 -5.64 -1.11 6.26
N SER A 116 -5.24 -2.09 5.45
CA SER A 116 -3.83 -2.27 5.08
C SER A 116 -3.46 -1.35 3.91
N PRO A 117 -2.55 -0.40 4.11
CA PRO A 117 -2.07 0.46 3.03
C PRO A 117 -0.94 -0.19 2.23
N ASN A 118 -0.43 -1.36 2.64
CA ASN A 118 0.71 -2.01 2.00
C ASN A 118 0.70 -3.53 2.09
N ALA A 119 0.91 -4.10 3.29
CA ALA A 119 1.08 -5.54 3.45
C ALA A 119 -0.16 -6.33 3.04
N GLY A 120 -0.03 -7.22 2.05
CA GLY A 120 -1.11 -8.06 1.52
C GLY A 120 -0.72 -9.53 1.43
N PRO A 121 -0.30 -10.20 2.56
CA PRO A 121 0.15 -11.57 2.51
C PRO A 121 -0.95 -12.53 2.04
N SER A 122 -0.59 -13.52 1.23
CA SER A 122 -1.48 -14.53 0.66
C SER A 122 -2.33 -15.26 1.71
N ALA A 123 -1.74 -15.47 2.89
CA ALA A 123 -2.46 -16.11 4.01
C ALA A 123 -3.68 -15.31 4.49
N LEU A 124 -3.66 -13.97 4.41
CA LEU A 124 -4.79 -13.10 4.76
C LEU A 124 -5.76 -12.88 3.58
N ALA A 125 -5.36 -13.20 2.36
CA ALA A 125 -6.23 -13.12 1.18
C ALA A 125 -7.10 -14.37 0.99
N GLY A 126 -6.57 -15.55 1.37
CA GLY A 126 -7.24 -16.85 1.24
C GLY A 126 -7.94 -17.31 2.52
N LYS A 127 -7.55 -18.47 3.03
CA LYS A 127 -8.18 -19.13 4.18
C LYS A 127 -8.18 -18.32 5.48
N GLY A 128 -7.26 -17.39 5.64
CA GLY A 128 -7.17 -16.49 6.78
C GLY A 128 -7.84 -15.13 6.57
N CYS A 129 -8.67 -14.98 5.54
CA CYS A 129 -9.40 -13.73 5.31
C CYS A 129 -10.30 -13.39 6.51
N GLN A 130 -10.46 -12.10 6.78
CA GLN A 130 -11.16 -11.59 7.94
C GLN A 130 -12.17 -10.53 7.50
N PRO A 131 -13.42 -10.53 8.01
CA PRO A 131 -14.45 -9.59 7.57
C PRO A 131 -14.11 -8.12 7.88
N ASN A 132 -13.26 -7.86 8.87
CA ASN A 132 -12.82 -6.50 9.25
C ASN A 132 -11.42 -6.16 8.72
N TYR A 133 -10.84 -6.96 7.82
CA TYR A 133 -9.58 -6.68 7.14
C TYR A 133 -9.82 -6.26 5.70
N PHE A 134 -9.31 -5.11 5.32
CA PHE A 134 -9.35 -4.57 3.96
C PHE A 134 -7.93 -4.26 3.51
N ASN A 135 -7.49 -4.86 2.41
CA ASN A 135 -6.23 -4.49 1.79
C ASN A 135 -6.50 -3.44 0.71
N VAL A 136 -5.99 -2.23 0.91
CA VAL A 136 -6.22 -1.12 -0.01
C VAL A 136 -5.14 -1.06 -1.10
N ALA A 137 -4.01 -1.74 -0.90
CA ALA A 137 -2.86 -1.68 -1.80
C ALA A 137 -2.90 -2.75 -2.92
N TRP A 138 -2.62 -3.99 -2.58
CA TRP A 138 -2.55 -5.17 -3.46
C TRP A 138 -2.62 -6.46 -2.64
N GLN A 139 -2.81 -7.59 -3.30
CA GLN A 139 -2.36 -8.86 -2.76
C GLN A 139 -0.90 -9.08 -3.19
N ASN A 140 -0.06 -9.61 -2.31
CA ASN A 140 1.39 -9.64 -2.52
C ASN A 140 1.84 -10.21 -3.88
N ASP A 141 1.16 -11.24 -4.40
CA ASP A 141 1.55 -11.87 -5.67
C ASP A 141 1.35 -10.95 -6.88
N ASN A 142 0.39 -10.02 -6.83
CA ASN A 142 -0.13 -9.34 -8.02
C ASN A 142 0.93 -8.60 -8.84
N LEU A 143 1.81 -7.82 -8.20
CA LEU A 143 2.85 -7.10 -8.92
C LEU A 143 3.89 -8.06 -9.53
N HIS A 144 4.13 -9.17 -8.86
CA HIS A 144 5.09 -10.20 -9.30
C HIS A 144 4.52 -11.05 -10.44
N GLU A 145 3.21 -11.32 -10.42
CA GLU A 145 2.49 -11.93 -11.54
C GLU A 145 2.60 -11.06 -12.80
N ALA A 146 2.40 -9.74 -12.65
CA ALA A 146 2.58 -8.80 -13.74
C ALA A 146 4.04 -8.75 -14.24
N ALA A 147 5.03 -8.86 -13.35
CA ALA A 147 6.44 -8.97 -13.75
C ALA A 147 6.72 -10.24 -14.55
N GLY A 148 6.14 -11.38 -14.15
CA GLY A 148 6.21 -12.65 -14.89
C GLY A 148 5.54 -12.55 -16.27
N ALA A 149 4.38 -11.90 -16.36
CA ALA A 149 3.69 -11.64 -17.62
C ALA A 149 4.53 -10.72 -18.54
N TYR A 150 5.10 -9.66 -18.00
CA TYR A 150 6.00 -8.78 -18.74
C TYR A 150 7.25 -9.51 -19.24
N ALA A 151 7.88 -10.34 -18.40
CA ALA A 151 9.06 -11.13 -18.80
C ALA A 151 8.80 -11.99 -20.04
N ASN A 152 7.60 -12.62 -20.13
CA ASN A 152 7.20 -13.34 -21.33
C ASN A 152 7.09 -12.43 -22.56
N SER A 153 6.48 -11.25 -22.41
CA SER A 153 6.30 -10.29 -23.53
C SER A 153 7.64 -9.70 -24.00
N ALA A 154 8.60 -9.57 -23.07
CA ALA A 154 9.98 -9.16 -23.36
C ALA A 154 10.83 -10.26 -24.02
N GLY A 155 10.31 -11.50 -24.11
CA GLY A 155 10.99 -12.63 -24.74
C GLY A 155 12.03 -13.28 -23.83
N TYR A 156 12.00 -13.06 -22.51
CA TYR A 156 12.90 -13.72 -21.58
C TYR A 156 12.53 -15.21 -21.47
N GLY A 157 13.52 -16.07 -21.73
CA GLY A 157 13.33 -17.53 -21.78
C GLY A 157 13.83 -18.23 -20.53
N LYS A 158 14.79 -17.63 -19.81
CA LYS A 158 15.44 -18.28 -18.66
C LYS A 158 15.82 -17.27 -17.59
N THR A 159 15.00 -17.12 -16.55
CA THR A 159 15.17 -16.11 -15.51
C THR A 159 15.75 -16.69 -14.22
N PHE A 160 16.71 -15.96 -13.62
CA PHE A 160 17.16 -16.20 -12.25
C PHE A 160 16.31 -15.35 -11.29
N ILE A 161 15.74 -15.98 -10.24
CA ILE A 161 14.81 -15.28 -9.34
C ILE A 161 15.30 -15.24 -7.89
N LEU A 162 15.15 -14.10 -7.21
CA LEU A 162 15.50 -13.96 -5.79
C LEU A 162 14.59 -13.03 -5.00
N ALA A 163 14.39 -13.36 -3.72
CA ALA A 163 13.63 -12.57 -2.77
C ALA A 163 14.07 -12.83 -1.32
N PRO A 164 13.78 -11.97 -0.33
CA PRO A 164 14.08 -12.27 1.06
C PRO A 164 13.13 -13.33 1.61
N ASN A 165 13.65 -14.18 2.50
CA ASN A 165 12.89 -15.29 3.10
C ASN A 165 11.95 -14.77 4.21
N TYR A 166 10.78 -14.33 3.81
CA TYR A 166 9.67 -13.95 4.68
C TYR A 166 8.35 -14.02 3.87
N PRO A 167 7.15 -13.87 4.46
CA PRO A 167 5.90 -14.11 3.72
C PRO A 167 5.80 -13.39 2.37
N ALA A 168 6.10 -12.09 2.30
CA ALA A 168 6.01 -11.38 1.02
C ALA A 168 7.08 -11.83 0.01
N GLY A 169 8.25 -12.28 0.45
CA GLY A 169 9.26 -12.82 -0.47
C GLY A 169 8.86 -14.18 -1.05
N GLN A 170 8.18 -15.00 -0.24
CA GLN A 170 7.63 -16.29 -0.70
C GLN A 170 6.47 -16.05 -1.68
N ASP A 171 5.57 -15.13 -1.36
CA ASP A 171 4.48 -14.71 -2.25
C ASP A 171 5.04 -14.15 -3.57
N ALA A 172 6.12 -13.34 -3.51
CA ALA A 172 6.74 -12.74 -4.68
C ALA A 172 7.24 -13.78 -5.69
N LEU A 173 8.03 -14.76 -5.24
CA LEU A 173 8.54 -15.80 -6.14
C LEU A 173 7.41 -16.73 -6.62
N THR A 174 6.38 -16.96 -5.79
CA THR A 174 5.20 -17.72 -6.16
C THR A 174 4.40 -17.00 -7.26
N GLY A 175 4.15 -15.71 -7.10
CA GLY A 175 3.44 -14.88 -8.09
C GLY A 175 4.19 -14.82 -9.42
N TYR A 176 5.49 -14.54 -9.40
CA TYR A 176 6.30 -14.53 -10.62
C TYR A 176 6.21 -15.86 -11.36
N LYS A 177 6.44 -16.99 -10.67
CA LYS A 177 6.37 -18.34 -11.24
C LYS A 177 5.01 -18.71 -11.82
N ARG A 178 3.92 -18.15 -11.26
CA ARG A 178 2.56 -18.43 -11.75
C ARG A 178 2.33 -17.88 -13.15
N PHE A 179 2.96 -16.76 -13.50
CA PHE A 179 2.77 -16.08 -14.79
C PHE A 179 3.95 -16.26 -15.76
N PHE A 180 5.16 -16.45 -15.27
CA PHE A 180 6.33 -16.69 -16.12
C PHE A 180 6.26 -18.08 -16.77
N LYS A 181 6.46 -18.14 -18.09
CA LYS A 181 6.34 -19.36 -18.90
C LYS A 181 7.69 -19.98 -19.27
N GLY A 182 8.80 -19.26 -19.03
CA GLY A 182 10.15 -19.72 -19.31
C GLY A 182 10.72 -20.66 -18.24
N GLU A 183 12.01 -20.96 -18.34
CA GLU A 183 12.76 -21.75 -17.38
C GLU A 183 13.28 -20.89 -16.22
N LEU A 184 13.41 -21.50 -15.03
CA LEU A 184 14.13 -20.89 -13.92
C LEU A 184 15.61 -21.33 -13.99
N ALA A 185 16.49 -20.34 -14.14
CA ALA A 185 17.93 -20.55 -14.07
C ALA A 185 18.43 -20.81 -12.63
N GLY A 186 17.69 -20.33 -11.66
CA GLY A 186 17.93 -20.50 -10.24
C GLY A 186 16.88 -19.75 -9.41
N GLU A 187 16.72 -20.18 -8.15
CA GLU A 187 15.82 -19.56 -7.17
C GLU A 187 16.53 -19.44 -5.83
N ILE A 188 16.59 -18.22 -5.27
CA ILE A 188 17.27 -17.96 -3.99
C ILE A 188 16.35 -17.17 -3.06
N TYR A 189 16.32 -17.61 -1.80
CA TYR A 189 15.80 -16.81 -0.69
C TYR A 189 16.97 -16.24 0.12
N THR A 190 17.07 -14.90 0.14
CA THR A 190 18.10 -14.17 0.91
C THR A 190 17.63 -13.91 2.34
N LYS A 191 18.52 -13.44 3.20
CA LYS A 191 18.13 -13.00 4.54
C LYS A 191 17.36 -11.68 4.47
N LEU A 192 16.26 -11.56 5.23
CA LEU A 192 15.54 -10.28 5.37
C LEU A 192 16.46 -9.22 6.00
N GLY A 193 16.67 -8.11 5.28
CA GLY A 193 17.58 -7.05 5.68
C GLY A 193 19.05 -7.27 5.26
N GLN A 194 19.34 -8.23 4.37
CA GLN A 194 20.66 -8.43 3.77
C GLN A 194 21.11 -7.17 3.01
N THR A 195 22.42 -6.90 3.06
CA THR A 195 23.04 -5.73 2.39
C THR A 195 24.25 -6.10 1.53
N ASP A 196 24.72 -7.34 1.59
CA ASP A 196 25.79 -7.87 0.73
C ASP A 196 25.23 -9.00 -0.15
N TYR A 197 25.35 -8.85 -1.47
CA TYR A 197 24.80 -9.72 -2.49
C TYR A 197 25.87 -10.33 -3.42
N ALA A 198 27.15 -10.23 -3.05
CA ALA A 198 28.24 -10.73 -3.88
C ALA A 198 28.09 -12.22 -4.25
N ALA A 199 27.61 -13.05 -3.29
CA ALA A 199 27.41 -14.48 -3.51
C ALA A 199 26.25 -14.77 -4.48
N GLU A 200 25.12 -14.05 -4.33
CA GLU A 200 23.96 -14.18 -5.21
C GLU A 200 24.29 -13.70 -6.64
N ILE A 201 25.00 -12.59 -6.78
CA ILE A 201 25.44 -12.06 -8.08
C ILE A 201 26.41 -13.05 -8.77
N ALA A 202 27.29 -13.69 -8.03
CA ALA A 202 28.18 -14.76 -8.58
C ALA A 202 27.36 -15.95 -9.09
N GLN A 203 26.29 -16.34 -8.37
CA GLN A 203 25.38 -17.41 -8.82
C GLN A 203 24.57 -16.99 -10.06
N ILE A 204 24.07 -15.77 -10.12
CA ILE A 204 23.40 -15.21 -11.31
C ILE A 204 24.32 -15.30 -12.51
N ARG A 205 25.59 -14.85 -12.39
CA ARG A 205 26.58 -14.90 -13.47
C ARG A 205 26.83 -16.32 -13.98
N ALA A 206 26.86 -17.32 -13.09
CA ALA A 206 27.15 -18.72 -13.42
C ALA A 206 25.93 -19.51 -13.92
N SER A 207 24.69 -18.94 -13.79
CA SER A 207 23.44 -19.69 -13.98
C SER A 207 23.05 -19.93 -15.44
N GLY A 208 23.62 -19.18 -16.38
CA GLY A 208 23.18 -19.17 -17.77
C GLY A 208 21.78 -18.57 -17.97
N ALA A 209 21.35 -17.72 -17.06
CA ALA A 209 20.12 -16.92 -17.19
C ALA A 209 20.26 -15.92 -18.34
N ASP A 210 19.12 -15.53 -18.93
CA ASP A 210 19.01 -14.41 -19.88
C ASP A 210 18.37 -13.16 -19.22
N SER A 211 17.87 -13.30 -18.00
CA SER A 211 17.24 -12.22 -17.25
C SER A 211 17.27 -12.49 -15.74
N VAL A 212 17.04 -11.44 -14.94
CA VAL A 212 16.97 -11.52 -13.48
C VAL A 212 15.65 -10.90 -13.00
N PHE A 213 14.90 -11.66 -12.20
CA PHE A 213 13.81 -11.12 -11.42
C PHE A 213 14.20 -11.02 -9.95
N PHE A 214 13.92 -9.90 -9.30
CA PHE A 214 14.11 -9.79 -7.87
C PHE A 214 13.02 -8.96 -7.18
N PHE A 215 12.74 -9.35 -5.94
CA PHE A 215 11.94 -8.57 -4.99
C PHE A 215 12.80 -8.26 -3.77
N LEU A 216 13.31 -7.05 -3.64
CA LEU A 216 14.20 -6.59 -2.56
C LEU A 216 13.77 -5.17 -2.13
N PRO A 217 12.76 -5.01 -1.25
CA PRO A 217 12.20 -3.69 -0.93
C PRO A 217 13.17 -2.83 -0.09
N GLY A 218 13.12 -1.51 -0.31
CA GLY A 218 13.87 -0.51 0.44
C GLY A 218 15.38 -0.64 0.30
N GLY A 219 16.10 -0.55 1.41
CA GLY A 219 17.56 -0.58 1.43
C GLY A 219 18.19 -1.86 0.84
N MET A 220 17.46 -2.97 0.83
CA MET A 220 17.92 -4.22 0.19
C MET A 220 18.02 -4.04 -1.33
N GLY A 221 17.04 -3.43 -1.98
CA GLY A 221 17.05 -3.13 -3.41
C GLY A 221 18.17 -2.17 -3.80
N ILE A 222 18.37 -1.12 -3.00
CA ILE A 222 19.47 -0.17 -3.20
C ILE A 222 20.81 -0.89 -3.17
N ALA A 223 21.05 -1.74 -2.16
CA ALA A 223 22.29 -2.48 -2.01
C ALA A 223 22.53 -3.47 -3.17
N PHE A 224 21.48 -4.22 -3.56
CA PHE A 224 21.58 -5.17 -4.68
C PHE A 224 21.87 -4.46 -6.00
N LEU A 225 21.09 -3.45 -6.38
CA LEU A 225 21.25 -2.77 -7.67
C LEU A 225 22.62 -2.13 -7.85
N LYS A 226 23.17 -1.50 -6.80
CA LYS A 226 24.53 -0.94 -6.84
C LYS A 226 25.58 -2.02 -7.05
N GLN A 227 25.53 -3.10 -6.26
CA GLN A 227 26.48 -4.20 -6.40
C GLN A 227 26.31 -4.94 -7.73
N TYR A 228 25.07 -5.07 -8.23
CA TYR A 228 24.78 -5.67 -9.53
C TYR A 228 25.40 -4.86 -10.66
N ALA A 229 25.20 -3.54 -10.68
CA ALA A 229 25.82 -2.65 -11.66
C ALA A 229 27.35 -2.69 -11.60
N ASP A 230 27.96 -2.67 -10.41
CA ASP A 230 29.40 -2.72 -10.21
C ASP A 230 29.99 -4.09 -10.58
N SER A 231 29.18 -5.13 -10.61
CA SER A 231 29.65 -6.51 -10.88
C SER A 231 30.03 -6.77 -12.34
N GLY A 232 29.54 -5.95 -13.28
CA GLY A 232 29.68 -6.20 -14.72
C GLY A 232 28.80 -7.34 -15.26
N VAL A 233 27.80 -7.82 -14.51
CA VAL A 233 26.74 -8.67 -15.06
C VAL A 233 25.77 -7.76 -15.83
N ASP A 234 25.58 -8.07 -17.12
CA ASP A 234 24.77 -7.28 -18.06
C ASP A 234 23.53 -8.07 -18.50
N LEU A 235 22.77 -8.59 -17.53
CA LEU A 235 21.49 -9.23 -17.82
C LEU A 235 20.34 -8.24 -17.51
N PRO A 236 19.30 -8.19 -18.36
CA PRO A 236 18.15 -7.36 -18.08
C PRO A 236 17.48 -7.75 -16.76
N VAL A 237 17.02 -6.73 -16.05
CA VAL A 237 16.35 -6.88 -14.77
C VAL A 237 14.88 -6.56 -14.95
N VAL A 238 14.02 -7.36 -14.36
CA VAL A 238 12.59 -7.06 -14.16
C VAL A 238 12.24 -7.26 -12.68
N GLY A 239 11.34 -6.45 -12.16
CA GLY A 239 10.92 -6.59 -10.76
C GLY A 239 9.67 -5.79 -10.45
N PRO A 240 9.14 -5.92 -9.24
CA PRO A 240 8.06 -5.07 -8.78
C PRO A 240 8.57 -3.70 -8.35
N ALA A 241 7.67 -2.75 -8.28
CA ALA A 241 7.91 -1.37 -7.89
C ALA A 241 8.72 -1.16 -6.60
N PHE A 242 8.71 -2.12 -5.69
CA PHE A 242 9.29 -1.99 -4.34
C PHE A 242 10.80 -1.70 -4.31
N SER A 243 11.52 -2.04 -5.38
CA SER A 243 12.95 -1.77 -5.53
C SER A 243 13.22 -0.62 -6.52
N PHE A 244 12.17 -0.09 -7.14
CA PHE A 244 12.23 0.95 -8.18
C PHE A 244 11.28 2.11 -7.90
N ASP A 245 10.89 2.27 -6.63
CA ASP A 245 9.99 3.34 -6.24
C ASP A 245 10.71 4.68 -6.11
N GLN A 246 9.93 5.78 -6.19
CA GLN A 246 10.44 7.15 -6.22
C GLN A 246 11.44 7.44 -5.08
N GLY A 247 11.15 6.96 -3.87
CA GLY A 247 12.02 7.15 -2.71
C GLY A 247 13.36 6.40 -2.79
N ILE A 248 13.48 5.39 -3.65
CA ILE A 248 14.66 4.53 -3.81
C ILE A 248 15.52 4.98 -4.98
N LEU A 249 14.91 5.42 -6.08
CA LEU A 249 15.58 5.69 -7.34
C LEU A 249 16.71 6.73 -7.22
N GLN A 250 16.53 7.77 -6.41
CA GLN A 250 17.57 8.78 -6.19
C GLN A 250 18.83 8.16 -5.54
N ALA A 251 18.65 7.17 -4.67
CA ALA A 251 19.78 6.49 -4.03
C ALA A 251 20.47 5.46 -4.94
N VAL A 252 19.75 4.89 -5.90
CA VAL A 252 20.29 3.94 -6.88
C VAL A 252 20.98 4.66 -8.04
N GLY A 253 20.38 5.73 -8.53
CA GLY A 253 20.93 6.53 -9.63
C GLY A 253 20.90 5.80 -10.98
N ASP A 254 21.95 6.00 -11.79
CA ASP A 254 22.05 5.47 -13.15
C ASP A 254 21.96 3.92 -13.23
N ALA A 255 22.28 3.20 -12.14
CA ALA A 255 22.19 1.76 -12.08
C ALA A 255 20.76 1.19 -12.27
N ALA A 256 19.74 2.02 -12.16
CA ALA A 256 18.34 1.62 -12.39
C ALA A 256 17.79 2.04 -13.76
N LEU A 257 18.51 2.86 -14.53
CA LEU A 257 17.99 3.38 -15.81
C LEU A 257 17.65 2.26 -16.80
N GLY A 258 16.48 2.41 -17.45
CA GLY A 258 15.95 1.44 -18.41
C GLY A 258 15.35 0.18 -17.79
N VAL A 259 15.43 -0.01 -16.47
CA VAL A 259 14.81 -1.16 -15.82
C VAL A 259 13.29 -1.03 -15.89
N VAL A 260 12.64 -2.10 -16.39
CA VAL A 260 11.19 -2.20 -16.38
C VAL A 260 10.71 -2.85 -15.09
N ASN A 261 9.72 -2.22 -14.48
CA ASN A 261 9.13 -2.70 -13.25
C ASN A 261 7.60 -2.59 -13.26
N THR A 262 6.95 -3.32 -12.37
CA THR A 262 5.50 -3.42 -12.32
C THR A 262 4.91 -2.79 -11.06
N SER A 263 3.82 -2.05 -11.22
CA SER A 263 3.17 -1.30 -10.14
C SER A 263 1.68 -1.15 -10.41
N GLN A 264 0.87 -1.07 -9.36
CA GLN A 264 -0.53 -0.71 -9.45
C GLN A 264 -0.75 0.81 -9.61
N TRP A 265 0.31 1.60 -9.46
CA TRP A 265 0.25 3.06 -9.53
C TRP A 265 1.48 3.63 -10.23
N ASN A 266 1.33 4.77 -10.91
CA ASN A 266 2.42 5.64 -11.35
C ASN A 266 2.00 7.11 -11.26
N LYS A 267 3.00 8.01 -11.10
CA LYS A 267 2.77 9.45 -10.97
C LYS A 267 2.09 10.10 -12.20
N ASP A 268 2.24 9.49 -13.36
CA ASP A 268 1.75 9.99 -14.66
C ASP A 268 0.45 9.27 -15.13
N LEU A 269 -0.27 8.59 -14.24
CA LEU A 269 -1.65 8.21 -14.50
C LEU A 269 -2.52 9.48 -14.65
N ASP A 270 -3.32 9.53 -15.71
CA ASP A 270 -4.00 10.74 -16.17
C ASP A 270 -5.40 10.98 -15.55
N ASN A 271 -5.82 10.14 -14.59
CA ASN A 271 -7.06 10.38 -13.86
C ASN A 271 -6.95 11.59 -12.92
N ALA A 272 -8.06 12.32 -12.76
CA ALA A 272 -8.10 13.58 -12.05
C ALA A 272 -7.62 13.46 -10.58
N ALA A 273 -7.98 12.37 -9.89
CA ALA A 273 -7.58 12.14 -8.50
C ALA A 273 -6.05 11.99 -8.38
N ASN A 274 -5.41 11.28 -9.32
CA ASN A 274 -3.96 11.14 -9.33
C ASN A 274 -3.24 12.46 -9.62
N VAL A 275 -3.69 13.20 -10.63
CA VAL A 275 -3.08 14.50 -10.97
C VAL A 275 -3.12 15.43 -9.77
N ALA A 276 -4.29 15.57 -9.13
CA ALA A 276 -4.45 16.40 -7.92
C ALA A 276 -3.58 15.90 -6.75
N PHE A 277 -3.51 14.58 -6.55
CA PHE A 277 -2.66 13.98 -5.49
C PHE A 277 -1.18 14.30 -5.72
N VAL A 278 -0.65 14.08 -6.93
CA VAL A 278 0.78 14.32 -7.24
C VAL A 278 1.14 15.79 -7.03
N GLU A 279 0.32 16.72 -7.52
CA GLU A 279 0.52 18.16 -7.36
C GLU A 279 0.51 18.59 -5.88
N THR A 280 -0.51 18.16 -5.14
CA THR A 280 -0.66 18.55 -3.74
C THR A 280 0.37 17.90 -2.82
N PHE A 281 0.75 16.64 -3.07
CA PHE A 281 1.81 15.96 -2.34
C PHE A 281 3.17 16.67 -2.57
N GLN A 282 3.48 17.02 -3.82
CA GLN A 282 4.71 17.72 -4.14
C GLN A 282 4.74 19.13 -3.53
N ALA A 283 3.61 19.83 -3.51
CA ALA A 283 3.50 21.14 -2.88
C ALA A 283 3.70 21.08 -1.34
N GLU A 284 3.14 20.05 -0.69
CA GLU A 284 3.21 19.88 0.77
C GLU A 284 4.60 19.41 1.23
N PHE A 285 5.21 18.42 0.53
CA PHE A 285 6.42 17.74 0.98
C PHE A 285 7.68 18.09 0.20
N GLY A 286 7.60 18.88 -0.89
CA GLY A 286 8.74 19.29 -1.72
C GLY A 286 9.42 18.15 -2.50
N ARG A 287 8.72 17.00 -2.67
CA ARG A 287 9.22 15.82 -3.37
C ARG A 287 8.09 15.11 -4.13
N LEU A 288 8.43 14.33 -5.15
CA LEU A 288 7.45 13.50 -5.83
C LEU A 288 6.92 12.41 -4.89
N PRO A 289 5.62 12.08 -4.98
CA PRO A 289 5.06 10.97 -4.23
C PRO A 289 5.61 9.63 -4.72
N SER A 290 5.63 8.66 -3.82
CA SER A 290 5.90 7.26 -4.10
C SER A 290 4.61 6.45 -4.22
N LEU A 291 4.71 5.19 -4.64
CA LEU A 291 3.58 4.26 -4.56
C LEU A 291 3.07 4.10 -3.12
N TYR A 292 3.96 4.20 -2.12
CA TYR A 292 3.58 4.11 -0.70
C TYR A 292 2.78 5.32 -0.25
N ALA A 293 3.14 6.51 -0.74
CA ALA A 293 2.36 7.73 -0.48
C ALA A 293 0.95 7.65 -1.10
N SER A 294 0.85 7.18 -2.35
CA SER A 294 -0.43 6.94 -3.03
C SER A 294 -1.33 5.96 -2.24
N GLN A 295 -0.76 4.87 -1.72
CA GLN A 295 -1.51 3.90 -0.93
C GLN A 295 -2.00 4.46 0.41
N GLY A 296 -1.15 5.22 1.10
CA GLY A 296 -1.56 5.92 2.32
C GLY A 296 -2.71 6.88 2.06
N PHE A 297 -2.62 7.65 0.97
CA PHE A 297 -3.64 8.60 0.55
C PHE A 297 -4.98 7.90 0.23
N ASP A 298 -4.95 6.86 -0.59
CA ASP A 298 -6.14 6.08 -0.94
C ASP A 298 -6.75 5.37 0.29
N THR A 299 -5.93 4.91 1.23
CA THR A 299 -6.41 4.27 2.47
C THR A 299 -7.18 5.27 3.35
N ALA A 300 -6.69 6.50 3.47
CA ALA A 300 -7.40 7.54 4.19
C ALA A 300 -8.68 7.95 3.47
N ASN A 301 -8.68 8.10 2.15
CA ASN A 301 -9.89 8.45 1.39
C ASN A 301 -10.95 7.35 1.47
N LEU A 302 -10.58 6.07 1.46
CA LEU A 302 -11.50 4.97 1.72
C LEU A 302 -12.13 5.08 3.11
N LEU A 303 -11.32 5.34 4.14
CA LEU A 303 -11.80 5.52 5.50
C LEU A 303 -12.78 6.70 5.59
N ILE A 304 -12.41 7.85 5.04
CA ILE A 304 -13.23 9.07 5.04
C ILE A 304 -14.57 8.79 4.36
N SER A 305 -14.57 8.18 3.17
CA SER A 305 -15.79 7.88 2.43
C SER A 305 -16.72 6.89 3.17
N ALA A 306 -16.13 5.95 3.93
CA ALA A 306 -16.91 5.03 4.76
C ALA A 306 -17.53 5.74 5.97
N LEU A 307 -16.78 6.62 6.63
CA LEU A 307 -17.27 7.41 7.77
C LEU A 307 -18.37 8.42 7.40
N GLU A 308 -18.42 8.86 6.15
CA GLU A 308 -19.51 9.68 5.63
C GLU A 308 -20.84 8.91 5.52
N LYS A 309 -20.80 7.60 5.49
CA LYS A 309 -21.94 6.72 5.24
C LYS A 309 -22.39 5.93 6.48
N ALA A 310 -21.47 5.62 7.37
CA ALA A 310 -21.73 4.79 8.54
C ALA A 310 -20.80 5.14 9.69
N ASP A 311 -21.34 5.06 10.90
CA ASP A 311 -20.55 5.13 12.13
C ASP A 311 -19.77 3.80 12.29
N VAL A 312 -18.51 3.90 12.74
CA VAL A 312 -17.64 2.72 12.96
C VAL A 312 -18.18 1.76 14.02
N SER A 313 -19.02 2.23 14.93
CA SER A 313 -19.68 1.41 15.94
C SER A 313 -20.77 0.49 15.38
N ASP A 314 -21.35 0.83 14.21
CA ASP A 314 -22.18 -0.08 13.42
C ASP A 314 -21.28 -0.89 12.46
N ALA A 315 -20.70 -1.97 12.96
CA ALA A 315 -19.69 -2.74 12.24
C ALA A 315 -20.18 -3.29 10.89
N ASP A 316 -21.47 -3.62 10.75
CA ASP A 316 -22.00 -4.16 9.51
C ASP A 316 -22.22 -3.06 8.47
N ALA A 317 -22.79 -1.91 8.87
CA ALA A 317 -22.94 -0.76 7.99
C ALA A 317 -21.57 -0.21 7.56
N PHE A 318 -20.62 -0.08 8.50
CA PHE A 318 -19.28 0.41 8.21
C PHE A 318 -18.50 -0.53 7.28
N ARG A 319 -18.60 -1.87 7.49
CA ARG A 319 -18.01 -2.86 6.57
C ARG A 319 -18.60 -2.76 5.18
N ALA A 320 -19.91 -2.59 5.07
CA ALA A 320 -20.58 -2.41 3.78
C ALA A 320 -20.12 -1.13 3.08
N ALA A 321 -19.95 -0.04 3.82
CA ALA A 321 -19.43 1.24 3.30
C ALA A 321 -17.97 1.10 2.81
N LEU A 322 -17.08 0.45 3.57
CA LEU A 322 -15.72 0.15 3.13
C LEU A 322 -15.70 -0.71 1.86
N LYS A 323 -16.54 -1.77 1.82
CA LYS A 323 -16.60 -2.69 0.67
C LYS A 323 -17.12 -2.01 -0.60
N ALA A 324 -17.95 -1.01 -0.48
CA ALA A 324 -18.44 -0.22 -1.61
C ALA A 324 -17.30 0.51 -2.34
N ALA A 325 -16.20 0.79 -1.64
CA ALA A 325 -15.02 1.49 -2.18
C ALA A 325 -15.38 2.77 -2.95
N ASP A 326 -16.32 3.54 -2.38
CA ASP A 326 -16.87 4.73 -3.03
C ASP A 326 -16.00 5.95 -2.73
N PHE A 327 -14.81 5.95 -3.30
CA PHE A 327 -13.83 7.03 -3.24
C PHE A 327 -13.09 7.13 -4.58
N GLU A 328 -12.58 8.31 -4.89
CA GLU A 328 -11.76 8.51 -6.08
C GLU A 328 -10.32 8.09 -5.82
N SER A 329 -9.95 6.90 -6.34
CA SER A 329 -8.61 6.35 -6.17
C SER A 329 -7.61 7.04 -7.10
N THR A 330 -6.39 7.27 -6.59
CA THR A 330 -5.24 7.73 -7.38
C THR A 330 -4.87 6.74 -8.50
N ARG A 331 -5.35 5.50 -8.42
CA ARG A 331 -5.11 4.43 -9.40
C ARG A 331 -6.20 4.32 -10.48
N GLY A 332 -7.23 5.15 -10.42
CA GLY A 332 -8.43 5.06 -11.25
C GLY A 332 -9.39 4.00 -10.74
N ASP A 333 -9.91 3.16 -11.64
CA ASP A 333 -10.90 2.13 -11.30
C ASP A 333 -10.41 1.20 -10.19
N PHE A 334 -11.14 1.19 -9.09
CA PHE A 334 -10.82 0.42 -7.89
C PHE A 334 -12.06 -0.29 -7.37
N LYS A 335 -11.95 -1.58 -7.06
CA LYS A 335 -13.00 -2.35 -6.37
C LYS A 335 -12.39 -3.46 -5.54
N PHE A 336 -13.10 -3.88 -4.51
CA PHE A 336 -12.72 -5.04 -3.72
C PHE A 336 -13.30 -6.35 -4.29
N GLY A 337 -12.52 -7.41 -4.20
CA GLY A 337 -12.97 -8.78 -4.35
C GLY A 337 -13.80 -9.24 -3.11
N ASN A 338 -14.24 -10.50 -3.14
CA ASN A 338 -14.98 -11.10 -2.02
C ASN A 338 -14.15 -11.16 -0.72
N ASN A 339 -12.84 -11.22 -0.83
CA ASN A 339 -11.87 -11.28 0.27
C ASN A 339 -11.32 -9.92 0.68
N HIS A 340 -11.94 -8.82 0.26
CA HIS A 340 -11.52 -7.45 0.54
C HIS A 340 -10.09 -7.11 0.10
N HIS A 341 -9.60 -7.78 -0.97
CA HIS A 341 -8.39 -7.40 -1.68
C HIS A 341 -8.76 -6.71 -3.00
N PRO A 342 -7.90 -5.81 -3.52
CA PRO A 342 -8.26 -5.02 -4.70
C PRO A 342 -8.29 -5.86 -5.97
N ILE A 343 -9.22 -5.53 -6.86
CA ILE A 343 -9.22 -5.89 -8.26
C ILE A 343 -8.90 -4.62 -9.02
N GLN A 344 -7.74 -4.59 -9.70
CA GLN A 344 -7.19 -3.37 -10.27
C GLN A 344 -6.28 -3.67 -11.46
N THR A 345 -5.89 -2.64 -12.20
CA THR A 345 -4.87 -2.75 -13.24
C THR A 345 -3.48 -2.68 -12.64
N ILE A 346 -2.58 -3.56 -13.08
CA ILE A 346 -1.15 -3.52 -12.80
C ILE A 346 -0.42 -3.08 -14.06
N TYR A 347 0.39 -2.06 -13.95
CA TYR A 347 1.10 -1.42 -15.05
C TYR A 347 2.55 -1.87 -15.13
N ALA A 348 3.10 -1.92 -16.35
CA ALA A 348 4.52 -1.88 -16.58
C ALA A 348 4.97 -0.42 -16.68
N ARG A 349 6.11 -0.10 -16.10
CA ARG A 349 6.74 1.22 -16.12
C ARG A 349 8.25 1.09 -16.23
N GLU A 350 8.91 2.08 -16.79
CA GLU A 350 10.34 2.12 -17.03
C GLU A 350 11.00 3.20 -16.17
N VAL A 351 12.15 2.89 -15.60
CA VAL A 351 12.95 3.89 -14.88
C VAL A 351 13.62 4.81 -15.89
N VAL A 352 13.33 6.09 -15.77
CA VAL A 352 13.86 7.16 -16.63
C VAL A 352 14.48 8.28 -15.80
N LYS A 353 15.21 9.18 -16.46
CA LYS A 353 15.72 10.41 -15.85
C LYS A 353 15.04 11.61 -16.51
N GLU A 354 14.28 12.38 -15.74
CA GLU A 354 13.62 13.61 -16.16
C GLU A 354 14.34 14.81 -15.52
N GLY A 355 15.17 15.52 -16.30
CA GLY A 355 16.10 16.51 -15.76
C GLY A 355 17.11 15.85 -14.82
N ASP A 356 17.13 16.27 -13.56
CA ASP A 356 18.01 15.70 -12.53
C ASP A 356 17.29 14.64 -11.64
N VAL A 357 16.04 14.29 -11.97
CA VAL A 357 15.20 13.38 -11.17
C VAL A 357 15.11 12.01 -11.81
N TYR A 358 15.48 10.96 -11.09
CA TYR A 358 15.16 9.58 -11.46
C TYR A 358 13.73 9.27 -11.06
N THR A 359 12.96 8.76 -12.02
CA THR A 359 11.53 8.50 -11.84
C THR A 359 11.08 7.34 -12.71
N ASN A 360 9.81 6.97 -12.63
CA ASN A 360 9.21 5.96 -13.50
C ASN A 360 8.30 6.61 -14.52
N LYS A 361 8.38 6.15 -15.77
CA LYS A 361 7.46 6.48 -16.85
C LYS A 361 6.55 5.31 -17.15
N LEU A 362 5.27 5.58 -17.29
CA LEU A 362 4.27 4.57 -17.64
C LEU A 362 4.52 4.01 -19.04
N ILE A 363 4.56 2.67 -19.17
CA ILE A 363 4.57 1.97 -20.46
C ILE A 363 3.13 1.63 -20.87
N GLY A 364 2.37 1.03 -19.95
CA GLY A 364 0.99 0.60 -20.16
C GLY A 364 0.59 -0.53 -19.21
N PRO A 365 -0.65 -1.04 -19.34
CA PRO A 365 -1.13 -2.14 -18.51
C PRO A 365 -0.35 -3.43 -18.82
N ALA A 366 0.12 -4.11 -17.76
CA ALA A 366 0.65 -5.48 -17.83
C ALA A 366 -0.43 -6.51 -17.53
N LEU A 367 -1.31 -6.23 -16.58
CA LEU A 367 -2.50 -7.02 -16.25
C LEU A 367 -3.66 -6.09 -15.95
N GLU A 368 -4.81 -6.28 -16.63
CA GLU A 368 -6.01 -5.45 -16.46
C GLU A 368 -7.05 -6.17 -15.59
N ASN A 369 -7.78 -5.43 -14.74
CA ASN A 369 -8.82 -5.97 -13.86
C ASN A 369 -8.34 -7.22 -13.09
N HIS A 370 -7.10 -7.18 -12.63
CA HIS A 370 -6.44 -8.32 -12.04
C HIS A 370 -6.87 -8.52 -10.59
N ALA A 371 -7.43 -9.70 -10.30
CA ALA A 371 -7.78 -10.17 -8.97
C ALA A 371 -6.69 -11.12 -8.45
N ASP A 372 -6.65 -11.33 -7.13
CA ASP A 372 -5.72 -12.29 -6.55
C ASP A 372 -6.15 -13.75 -6.73
N ALA A 373 -5.16 -14.65 -6.70
CA ALA A 373 -5.35 -16.09 -6.90
C ALA A 373 -6.02 -16.79 -5.70
N TYR A 374 -6.17 -16.13 -4.55
CA TYR A 374 -6.61 -16.73 -3.29
C TYR A 374 -8.05 -16.41 -2.93
N ALA A 375 -8.71 -15.52 -3.68
CA ALA A 375 -10.07 -15.07 -3.41
C ALA A 375 -11.09 -16.21 -3.29
N ALA A 376 -10.92 -17.30 -4.06
CA ALA A 376 -11.79 -18.47 -4.00
C ALA A 376 -11.67 -19.30 -2.69
N ASP A 377 -10.56 -19.17 -1.98
CA ASP A 377 -10.31 -19.85 -0.71
C ASP A 377 -10.89 -19.11 0.50
N CYS A 378 -11.27 -17.84 0.33
CA CYS A 378 -11.90 -17.02 1.35
C CYS A 378 -13.35 -17.43 1.56
N LYS A 379 -13.75 -17.68 2.81
CA LYS A 379 -15.06 -18.17 3.23
C LYS A 379 -15.93 -17.13 3.94
N MET A 380 -15.66 -15.82 3.72
CA MET A 380 -16.48 -14.71 4.27
C MET A 380 -17.84 -14.63 3.60
#